data_56289fbe9b1f106629f62827389bbeab
#
_entry.id   56289fbe9b1f106629f62827389bbeab
#
_cell.length_a   1.000
_cell.length_b   1.000
_cell.length_c   1.000
_cell.angle_alpha   90.00
_cell.angle_beta   90.00
_cell.angle_gamma   90.00
#
_symmetry.space_group_name_H-M   'P 1'
#
loop_
_entity.id
_entity.type
_entity.pdbx_description
1 polymer ?
#
loop_
_entity_poly.entity_id
_entity_poly.type
_entity_poly.pdbx_seq_one_letter_code
_entity_poly.pdbx_strand_id
1 'polypeptide(L)'
;GLFQGKAVEIIDINKLADKDGDKTVAVEAFEGNNLVLVDEGHKGSSGDVWMGYRQKLTEEGFSFEYSATFGQAISAKSNAKDRKAMFDQYGKATLFDYSYRYFYADGYGKDYRIMNMNDWNDDDLLNMYLTAYLLCLYEQTKIYQSDVRIHNRFLVEKPLGIFVGSSVKAVSKENKNQ
;
A
#
# COMPACT_ATOMS: atom_id res chain seq x y z
N GLY A 1 11.37 -23.91 -21.55
CA GLY A 1 10.93 -22.84 -20.63
C GLY A 1 10.22 -21.74 -21.39
N LEU A 2 9.25 -21.10 -20.77
CA LEU A 2 8.50 -19.98 -21.35
C LEU A 2 9.39 -18.76 -21.63
N PHE A 3 10.56 -18.70 -21.01
CA PHE A 3 11.45 -17.54 -21.07
C PHE A 3 12.85 -17.98 -21.53
N GLN A 4 13.13 -17.83 -22.83
CA GLN A 4 14.48 -17.95 -23.37
C GLN A 4 15.15 -16.57 -23.36
N GLY A 5 15.89 -16.27 -22.31
CA GLY A 5 16.68 -15.05 -22.18
C GLY A 5 16.52 -14.37 -20.82
N LYS A 6 17.31 -13.33 -20.55
CA LYS A 6 17.19 -12.49 -19.37
C LYS A 6 15.99 -11.54 -19.53
N ALA A 7 14.79 -12.02 -19.24
CA ALA A 7 13.59 -11.22 -19.29
C ALA A 7 13.23 -10.73 -17.89
N VAL A 8 12.76 -9.50 -17.78
CA VAL A 8 12.10 -8.97 -16.59
C VAL A 8 10.61 -9.14 -16.80
N GLU A 9 9.99 -9.96 -15.96
CA GLU A 9 8.55 -10.18 -15.96
C GLU A 9 7.91 -9.39 -14.82
N ILE A 10 6.83 -8.70 -15.11
CA ILE A 10 6.04 -7.98 -14.11
C ILE A 10 4.69 -8.68 -13.99
N ILE A 11 4.39 -9.18 -12.81
CA ILE A 11 3.16 -9.93 -12.56
C ILE A 11 2.46 -9.45 -11.29
N ASP A 12 1.15 -9.31 -11.37
CA ASP A 12 0.31 -9.12 -10.20
C ASP A 12 0.14 -10.44 -9.46
N ILE A 13 0.23 -10.40 -8.14
CA ILE A 13 0.07 -11.58 -7.26
C ILE A 13 -1.22 -12.36 -7.53
N ASN A 14 -2.32 -11.66 -7.84
CA ASN A 14 -3.60 -12.32 -8.10
C ASN A 14 -3.62 -13.10 -9.42
N LYS A 15 -2.57 -12.96 -10.22
CA LYS A 15 -2.37 -13.72 -11.46
C LYS A 15 -1.50 -14.97 -11.28
N LEU A 16 -0.86 -15.12 -10.13
CA LEU A 16 -0.14 -16.35 -9.78
C LEU A 16 -1.14 -17.40 -9.28
N ALA A 17 -0.99 -18.63 -9.73
CA ALA A 17 -1.82 -19.78 -9.36
C ALA A 17 -1.01 -21.07 -9.34
N ASP A 18 -1.61 -22.17 -8.86
CA ASP A 18 -1.00 -23.50 -8.95
C ASP A 18 -1.08 -24.08 -10.38
N LYS A 19 -1.96 -23.54 -11.22
CA LYS A 19 -2.17 -23.98 -12.61
C LYS A 19 -2.45 -22.80 -13.52
N ASP A 20 -2.06 -22.95 -14.79
CA ASP A 20 -2.42 -21.99 -15.82
C ASP A 20 -3.94 -21.90 -16.01
N GLY A 21 -4.42 -20.67 -16.26
CA GLY A 21 -5.79 -20.37 -16.57
C GLY A 21 -5.90 -19.15 -17.48
N ASP A 22 -7.10 -18.78 -17.89
CA ASP A 22 -7.33 -17.68 -18.84
C ASP A 22 -6.70 -16.33 -18.39
N LYS A 23 -6.55 -16.14 -17.07
CA LYS A 23 -6.03 -14.90 -16.47
C LYS A 23 -4.94 -15.14 -15.45
N THR A 24 -4.48 -16.38 -15.31
CA THR A 24 -3.49 -16.81 -14.31
C THR A 24 -2.35 -17.56 -14.96
N VAL A 25 -1.18 -17.45 -14.35
CA VAL A 25 0.04 -18.14 -14.75
C VAL A 25 0.45 -19.08 -13.61
N ALA A 26 0.79 -20.32 -13.94
CA ALA A 26 1.27 -21.26 -12.95
C ALA A 26 2.62 -20.79 -12.38
N VAL A 27 2.78 -20.89 -11.07
CA VAL A 27 4.02 -20.48 -10.42
C VAL A 27 5.21 -21.33 -10.89
N GLU A 28 4.97 -22.58 -11.22
CA GLU A 28 5.97 -23.50 -11.77
C GLU A 28 6.51 -23.07 -13.15
N ALA A 29 5.78 -22.24 -13.90
CA ALA A 29 6.23 -21.72 -15.20
C ALA A 29 7.46 -20.80 -15.08
N PHE A 30 7.69 -20.23 -13.90
CA PHE A 30 8.82 -19.34 -13.61
C PHE A 30 10.07 -20.09 -13.12
N GLU A 31 9.99 -21.40 -12.91
CA GLU A 31 11.06 -22.19 -12.30
C GLU A 31 11.38 -21.71 -10.87
N GLY A 32 12.49 -22.13 -10.25
CA GLY A 32 12.85 -21.79 -8.86
C GLY A 32 14.06 -20.86 -8.72
N ASN A 33 14.84 -20.66 -9.78
CA ASN A 33 16.07 -19.87 -9.77
C ASN A 33 15.81 -18.44 -10.26
N ASN A 34 15.07 -17.65 -9.49
CA ASN A 34 14.70 -16.28 -9.85
C ASN A 34 15.26 -15.27 -8.87
N LEU A 35 15.53 -14.06 -9.37
CA LEU A 35 15.61 -12.86 -8.56
C LEU A 35 14.24 -12.19 -8.54
N VAL A 36 13.57 -12.23 -7.41
CA VAL A 36 12.21 -11.70 -7.25
C VAL A 36 12.26 -10.37 -6.50
N LEU A 37 11.67 -9.34 -7.09
CA LEU A 37 11.48 -8.03 -6.44
C LEU A 37 10.00 -7.92 -6.06
N VAL A 38 9.71 -7.80 -4.77
CA VAL A 38 8.34 -7.78 -4.25
C VAL A 38 8.03 -6.38 -3.74
N ASP A 39 7.13 -5.68 -4.41
CA ASP A 39 6.58 -4.43 -3.89
C ASP A 39 5.49 -4.72 -2.86
N GLU A 40 5.38 -3.86 -1.85
CA GLU A 40 4.45 -4.03 -0.74
C GLU A 40 4.56 -5.41 -0.05
N GLY A 41 5.79 -5.89 0.16
CA GLY A 41 6.08 -7.23 0.67
C GLY A 41 5.42 -7.61 1.99
N HIS A 42 4.98 -6.62 2.79
CA HIS A 42 4.18 -6.84 3.99
C HIS A 42 2.77 -7.38 3.70
N LYS A 43 2.22 -7.09 2.52
CA LYS A 43 0.92 -7.62 2.09
C LYS A 43 1.05 -9.10 1.78
N GLY A 44 0.14 -9.91 2.29
CA GLY A 44 0.18 -11.35 2.11
C GLY A 44 1.16 -12.12 3.00
N SER A 45 1.98 -11.44 3.80
CA SER A 45 2.86 -12.09 4.79
C SER A 45 2.11 -12.92 5.84
N SER A 46 0.78 -12.84 5.87
CA SER A 46 -0.11 -13.63 6.72
C SER A 46 -0.91 -14.69 5.97
N GLY A 47 -0.74 -14.80 4.64
CA GLY A 47 -1.46 -15.77 3.81
C GLY A 47 -0.55 -16.91 3.39
N ASP A 48 -0.87 -18.15 3.79
CA ASP A 48 -0.05 -19.34 3.53
C ASP A 48 0.18 -19.58 2.02
N VAL A 49 -0.82 -19.31 1.19
CA VAL A 49 -0.76 -19.52 -0.27
C VAL A 49 0.26 -18.57 -0.91
N TRP A 50 0.21 -17.30 -0.56
CA TRP A 50 1.12 -16.30 -1.11
C TRP A 50 2.58 -16.54 -0.70
N MET A 51 2.78 -16.84 0.56
CA MET A 51 4.11 -17.23 1.05
C MET A 51 4.63 -18.48 0.34
N GLY A 52 3.76 -19.45 0.08
CA GLY A 52 4.09 -20.65 -0.69
C GLY A 52 4.56 -20.33 -2.12
N TYR A 53 3.85 -19.43 -2.82
CA TYR A 53 4.28 -19.03 -4.18
C TYR A 53 5.62 -18.30 -4.17
N ARG A 54 5.86 -17.42 -3.21
CA ARG A 54 7.16 -16.74 -3.07
C ARG A 54 8.30 -17.72 -2.82
N GLN A 55 8.08 -18.70 -1.94
CA GLN A 55 9.06 -19.73 -1.67
C GLN A 55 9.39 -20.57 -2.93
N LYS A 56 8.36 -20.98 -3.69
CA LYS A 56 8.56 -21.70 -4.95
C LYS A 56 9.35 -20.88 -5.98
N LEU A 57 9.01 -19.58 -6.14
CA LEU A 57 9.70 -18.69 -7.07
C LEU A 57 11.17 -18.49 -6.74
N THR A 58 11.55 -18.62 -5.48
CA THR A 58 12.91 -18.38 -4.98
C THR A 58 13.56 -19.60 -4.34
N GLU A 59 13.10 -20.80 -4.65
CA GLU A 59 13.60 -22.03 -4.04
C GLU A 59 15.12 -22.20 -4.20
N GLU A 60 15.64 -21.84 -5.38
CA GLU A 60 17.08 -21.82 -5.70
C GLU A 60 17.57 -20.38 -5.97
N GLY A 61 16.73 -19.38 -5.73
CA GLY A 61 16.96 -17.99 -6.07
C GLY A 61 16.99 -17.07 -4.85
N PHE A 62 16.59 -15.81 -5.05
CA PHE A 62 16.58 -14.80 -4.00
C PHE A 62 15.42 -13.79 -4.17
N SER A 63 14.92 -13.25 -3.05
CA SER A 63 13.94 -12.16 -3.09
C SER A 63 14.42 -10.93 -2.33
N PHE A 64 14.16 -9.77 -2.92
CA PHE A 64 14.15 -8.49 -2.22
C PHE A 64 12.72 -8.01 -2.04
N GLU A 65 12.38 -7.65 -0.83
CA GLU A 65 11.04 -7.19 -0.49
C GLU A 65 11.07 -5.74 -0.04
N TYR A 66 10.21 -4.94 -0.61
CA TYR A 66 10.09 -3.53 -0.33
C TYR A 66 8.77 -3.23 0.37
N SER A 67 8.79 -2.41 1.39
CA SER A 67 7.59 -1.91 2.05
C SER A 67 7.89 -0.71 2.93
N ALA A 68 7.02 0.27 2.92
CA ALA A 68 7.07 1.39 3.87
C ALA A 68 6.55 1.01 5.27
N THR A 69 5.90 -0.14 5.43
CA THR A 69 5.08 -0.44 6.62
C THR A 69 5.36 -1.81 7.27
N PHE A 70 6.51 -2.41 7.04
CA PHE A 70 6.87 -3.69 7.71
C PHE A 70 6.77 -3.63 9.23
N GLY A 71 7.26 -2.54 9.85
CA GLY A 71 7.16 -2.35 11.30
C GLY A 71 5.72 -2.30 11.81
N GLN A 72 4.82 -1.66 11.07
CA GLN A 72 3.39 -1.62 11.39
C GLN A 72 2.75 -3.00 11.24
N ALA A 73 3.08 -3.72 10.17
CA ALA A 73 2.57 -5.06 9.93
C ALA A 73 3.00 -6.06 11.04
N ILE A 74 4.23 -5.96 11.52
CA ILE A 74 4.72 -6.73 12.67
C ILE A 74 3.94 -6.37 13.93
N SER A 75 3.78 -5.08 14.20
CA SER A 75 3.10 -4.57 15.42
C SER A 75 1.61 -4.90 15.44
N ALA A 76 0.97 -5.01 14.28
CA ALA A 76 -0.46 -5.33 14.15
C ALA A 76 -0.81 -6.79 14.48
N LYS A 77 0.18 -7.70 14.60
CA LYS A 77 -0.08 -9.08 14.99
C LYS A 77 -0.54 -9.16 16.44
N SER A 78 -1.70 -9.77 16.65
CA SER A 78 -2.38 -9.83 17.96
C SER A 78 -1.64 -10.73 18.96
N ASN A 79 -1.06 -11.85 18.49
CA ASN A 79 -0.36 -12.75 19.38
C ASN A 79 1.17 -12.60 19.33
N ALA A 80 1.82 -12.90 20.46
CA ALA A 80 3.27 -12.73 20.61
C ALA A 80 4.09 -13.70 19.75
N LYS A 81 3.56 -14.90 19.48
CA LYS A 81 4.23 -15.92 18.67
C LYS A 81 4.33 -15.49 17.21
N ASP A 82 3.22 -15.02 16.63
CA ASP A 82 3.19 -14.57 15.23
C ASP A 82 4.00 -13.29 15.05
N ARG A 83 3.95 -12.39 16.05
CA ARG A 83 4.77 -11.18 16.06
C ARG A 83 6.26 -11.52 16.05
N LYS A 84 6.67 -12.48 16.89
CA LYS A 84 8.06 -12.94 16.94
C LYS A 84 8.47 -13.60 15.62
N ALA A 85 7.66 -14.50 15.07
CA ALA A 85 7.95 -15.16 13.81
C ALA A 85 8.14 -14.16 12.66
N MET A 86 7.25 -13.18 12.58
CA MET A 86 7.33 -12.13 11.56
C MET A 86 8.53 -11.20 11.78
N PHE A 87 8.88 -10.91 13.02
CA PHE A 87 10.10 -10.15 13.34
C PHE A 87 11.36 -10.95 13.00
N ASP A 88 11.39 -12.24 13.27
CA ASP A 88 12.53 -13.11 12.95
C ASP A 88 12.72 -13.21 11.41
N GLN A 89 11.64 -13.18 10.65
CA GLN A 89 11.67 -13.25 9.19
C GLN A 89 12.06 -11.90 8.55
N TYR A 90 11.41 -10.81 8.95
CA TYR A 90 11.54 -9.50 8.29
C TYR A 90 12.40 -8.52 9.07
N GLY A 91 12.23 -8.45 10.38
CA GLY A 91 12.91 -7.47 11.20
C GLY A 91 14.42 -7.66 11.27
N LYS A 92 14.90 -8.90 11.21
CA LYS A 92 16.33 -9.24 11.19
C LYS A 92 16.95 -9.23 9.80
N ALA A 93 16.14 -9.26 8.74
CA ALA A 93 16.59 -9.30 7.36
C ALA A 93 16.55 -7.92 6.68
N THR A 94 16.33 -6.85 7.43
CA THR A 94 16.32 -5.49 6.91
C THR A 94 17.72 -5.09 6.46
N LEU A 95 17.90 -4.89 5.15
CA LEU A 95 19.16 -4.43 4.57
C LEU A 95 19.27 -2.92 4.53
N PHE A 96 18.14 -2.24 4.36
CA PHE A 96 18.07 -0.81 4.22
C PHE A 96 16.78 -0.27 4.86
N ASP A 97 16.93 0.67 5.79
CA ASP A 97 15.81 1.39 6.40
C ASP A 97 15.84 2.84 5.95
N TYR A 98 14.85 3.20 5.10
CA TYR A 98 14.59 4.57 4.70
C TYR A 98 13.16 4.95 5.13
N SER A 99 12.92 4.87 6.44
CA SER A 99 11.64 5.23 7.03
C SER A 99 11.30 6.70 6.81
N TYR A 100 10.02 7.06 7.01
CA TYR A 100 9.54 8.43 6.81
C TYR A 100 10.38 9.49 7.54
N ARG A 101 10.97 9.13 8.67
CA ARG A 101 11.88 10.01 9.43
C ARG A 101 13.06 10.48 8.58
N TYR A 102 13.71 9.56 7.88
CA TYR A 102 14.85 9.89 7.02
C TYR A 102 14.41 10.62 5.77
N PHE A 103 13.34 10.13 5.14
CA PHE A 103 12.71 10.74 3.98
C PHE A 103 12.31 12.20 4.24
N TYR A 104 11.76 12.48 5.41
CA TYR A 104 11.40 13.83 5.83
C TYR A 104 12.64 14.71 6.12
N ALA A 105 13.63 14.16 6.81
CA ALA A 105 14.88 14.87 7.11
C ALA A 105 15.64 15.28 5.85
N ASP A 106 15.57 14.45 4.80
CA ASP A 106 16.17 14.74 3.48
C ASP A 106 15.36 15.74 2.65
N GLY A 107 14.24 16.23 3.15
CA GLY A 107 13.43 17.27 2.52
C GLY A 107 12.41 16.76 1.49
N TYR A 108 12.21 15.46 1.36
CA TYR A 108 11.22 14.87 0.44
C TYR A 108 9.85 14.73 1.08
N GLY A 109 9.76 14.68 2.40
CA GLY A 109 8.52 14.54 3.14
C GLY A 109 7.68 15.81 3.15
N LYS A 110 6.39 15.67 3.44
CA LYS A 110 5.45 16.77 3.67
C LYS A 110 4.92 16.72 5.09
N ASP A 111 4.66 17.89 5.65
CA ASP A 111 3.91 17.97 6.91
C ASP A 111 2.50 17.41 6.73
N TYR A 112 2.02 16.73 7.75
CA TYR A 112 0.66 16.21 7.77
C TYR A 112 0.02 16.42 9.14
N ARG A 113 -1.29 16.49 9.16
CA ARG A 113 -2.08 16.49 10.39
C ARG A 113 -3.05 15.32 10.35
N ILE A 114 -3.10 14.60 11.47
CA ILE A 114 -4.06 13.52 11.66
C ILE A 114 -5.15 14.09 12.59
N MET A 115 -6.37 14.18 12.08
CA MET A 115 -7.54 14.53 12.87
C MET A 115 -8.35 13.25 13.08
N ASN A 116 -8.20 12.63 14.24
CA ASN A 116 -8.94 11.44 14.59
C ASN A 116 -10.31 11.82 15.16
N MET A 117 -11.32 11.07 14.75
CA MET A 117 -12.65 11.14 15.37
C MET A 117 -12.73 10.13 16.51
N ASN A 118 -13.30 10.54 17.62
CA ASN A 118 -13.51 9.66 18.77
C ASN A 118 -14.72 8.73 18.56
N ASP A 119 -15.70 9.18 17.79
CA ASP A 119 -16.90 8.39 17.49
C ASP A 119 -17.26 8.51 16.00
N TRP A 120 -17.16 7.38 15.28
CA TRP A 120 -17.49 7.26 13.86
C TRP A 120 -18.99 7.05 13.61
N ASN A 121 -19.78 6.85 14.66
CA ASN A 121 -21.23 6.65 14.56
C ASN A 121 -22.00 7.95 14.79
N ASP A 122 -21.32 9.06 15.04
CA ASP A 122 -21.93 10.37 15.16
C ASP A 122 -21.93 11.09 13.81
N ASP A 123 -23.07 11.08 13.14
CA ASP A 123 -23.27 11.71 11.83
C ASP A 123 -23.03 13.22 11.85
N ASP A 124 -23.37 13.90 12.93
CA ASP A 124 -23.17 15.34 13.06
C ASP A 124 -21.68 15.66 13.15
N LEU A 125 -20.94 14.88 13.92
CA LEU A 125 -19.49 15.00 14.02
C LEU A 125 -18.82 14.69 12.68
N LEU A 126 -19.25 13.64 11.99
CA LEU A 126 -18.76 13.29 10.65
C LEU A 126 -18.99 14.42 9.65
N ASN A 127 -20.21 14.97 9.62
CA ASN A 127 -20.57 16.08 8.74
C ASN A 127 -19.76 17.35 9.06
N MET A 128 -19.50 17.63 10.32
CA MET A 128 -18.65 18.75 10.74
C MET A 128 -17.21 18.58 10.21
N TYR A 129 -16.61 17.42 10.38
CA TYR A 129 -15.26 17.15 9.88
C TYR A 129 -15.19 17.19 8.35
N LEU A 130 -16.18 16.61 7.67
CA LEU A 130 -16.27 16.67 6.21
C LEU A 130 -16.40 18.11 5.72
N THR A 131 -17.23 18.92 6.37
CA THR A 131 -17.40 20.35 6.04
C THR A 131 -16.09 21.11 6.24
N ALA A 132 -15.42 20.92 7.37
CA ALA A 132 -14.13 21.55 7.65
C ALA A 132 -13.08 21.16 6.60
N TYR A 133 -13.02 19.88 6.22
CA TYR A 133 -12.10 19.40 5.17
C TYR A 133 -12.40 20.04 3.81
N LEU A 134 -13.66 20.10 3.41
CA LEU A 134 -14.08 20.72 2.14
C LEU A 134 -13.79 22.23 2.11
N LEU A 135 -13.97 22.94 3.22
CA LEU A 135 -13.59 24.34 3.35
C LEU A 135 -12.07 24.52 3.19
N CYS A 136 -11.26 23.69 3.85
CA CYS A 136 -9.81 23.73 3.69
C CYS A 136 -9.39 23.47 2.24
N LEU A 137 -9.98 22.48 1.58
CA LEU A 137 -9.73 22.17 0.17
C LEU A 137 -10.13 23.32 -0.75
N TYR A 138 -11.26 23.96 -0.46
CA TYR A 138 -11.72 25.14 -1.20
C TYR A 138 -10.75 26.32 -1.05
N GLU A 139 -10.32 26.65 0.15
CA GLU A 139 -9.36 27.74 0.38
C GLU A 139 -8.00 27.46 -0.29
N GLN A 140 -7.50 26.24 -0.22
CA GLN A 140 -6.29 25.84 -0.92
C GLN A 140 -6.44 25.98 -2.45
N THR A 141 -7.63 25.64 -2.98
CA THR A 141 -7.93 25.78 -4.41
C THR A 141 -7.97 27.26 -4.81
N LYS A 142 -8.52 28.14 -3.98
CA LYS A 142 -8.49 29.60 -4.21
C LYS A 142 -7.07 30.13 -4.25
N ILE A 143 -6.22 29.72 -3.31
CA ILE A 143 -4.80 30.11 -3.29
C ILE A 143 -4.12 29.65 -4.57
N TYR A 144 -4.35 28.38 -4.96
CA TYR A 144 -3.80 27.84 -6.21
C TYR A 144 -4.23 28.64 -7.45
N GLN A 145 -5.48 29.12 -7.49
CA GLN A 145 -6.02 29.87 -8.62
C GLN A 145 -5.66 31.36 -8.63
N SER A 146 -5.29 31.91 -7.47
CA SER A 146 -5.22 33.37 -7.29
C SER A 146 -3.97 34.03 -7.85
N ASP A 147 -2.81 33.37 -7.84
CA ASP A 147 -1.55 33.99 -8.27
C ASP A 147 -0.54 32.97 -8.84
N VAL A 148 -0.32 33.06 -10.15
CA VAL A 148 0.68 32.22 -10.85
C VAL A 148 2.10 32.36 -10.27
N ARG A 149 2.46 33.52 -9.68
CA ARG A 149 3.77 33.73 -9.07
C ARG A 149 3.96 32.89 -7.82
N ILE A 150 2.89 32.64 -7.06
CA ILE A 150 2.92 31.74 -5.90
C ILE A 150 3.22 30.32 -6.36
N HIS A 151 2.58 29.85 -7.42
CA HIS A 151 2.82 28.52 -7.96
C HIS A 151 4.26 28.35 -8.40
N ASN A 152 4.81 29.28 -9.17
CA ASN A 152 6.17 29.20 -9.66
C ASN A 152 7.22 29.32 -8.57
N ARG A 153 6.97 30.17 -7.55
CA ARG A 153 7.91 30.39 -6.44
C ARG A 153 7.98 29.21 -5.46
N PHE A 154 6.82 28.59 -5.17
CA PHE A 154 6.71 27.57 -4.14
C PHE A 154 6.39 26.19 -4.71
N LEU A 155 6.37 26.02 -6.04
CA LEU A 155 6.00 24.76 -6.71
C LEU A 155 4.68 24.19 -6.19
N VAL A 156 3.69 25.07 -6.01
CA VAL A 156 2.39 24.69 -5.47
C VAL A 156 1.61 23.91 -6.52
N GLU A 157 1.27 22.67 -6.19
CA GLU A 157 0.45 21.80 -7.03
C GLU A 157 -1.03 22.00 -6.74
N LYS A 158 -1.87 21.62 -7.72
CA LYS A 158 -3.33 21.66 -7.55
C LYS A 158 -3.76 20.78 -6.38
N PRO A 159 -4.53 21.31 -5.42
CA PRO A 159 -5.02 20.52 -4.29
C PRO A 159 -5.83 19.30 -4.75
N LEU A 160 -5.60 18.16 -4.13
CA LEU A 160 -6.30 16.91 -4.38
C LEU A 160 -6.97 16.44 -3.10
N GLY A 161 -8.29 16.25 -3.15
CA GLY A 161 -9.07 15.60 -2.11
C GLY A 161 -9.29 14.12 -2.44
N ILE A 162 -8.97 13.24 -1.50
CA ILE A 162 -9.19 11.79 -1.65
C ILE A 162 -10.11 11.33 -0.53
N PHE A 163 -11.24 10.74 -0.91
CA PHE A 163 -12.21 10.15 0.01
C PHE A 163 -12.17 8.64 -0.13
N VAL A 164 -11.90 7.95 0.97
CA VAL A 164 -11.82 6.49 0.98
C VAL A 164 -12.96 5.94 1.83
N GLY A 165 -13.90 5.27 1.20
CA GLY A 165 -14.99 4.58 1.89
C GLY A 165 -14.59 3.17 2.34
N SER A 166 -15.24 2.69 3.39
CA SER A 166 -14.99 1.37 3.97
C SER A 166 -15.47 0.20 3.08
N SER A 167 -16.43 0.43 2.18
CA SER A 167 -17.01 -0.63 1.32
C SER A 167 -17.73 -0.06 0.10
N VAL A 168 -17.50 -0.66 -1.05
CA VAL A 168 -18.25 -0.36 -2.30
C VAL A 168 -19.67 -0.95 -2.27
N LYS A 169 -19.97 -1.85 -1.34
CA LYS A 169 -21.26 -2.56 -1.27
C LYS A 169 -22.37 -1.80 -0.53
N ALA A 170 -22.08 -0.69 0.12
CA ALA A 170 -23.07 0.08 0.88
C ALA A 170 -24.12 0.78 0.01
N VAL A 171 -23.79 1.13 -1.24
CA VAL A 171 -24.71 1.86 -2.15
C VAL A 171 -25.84 0.97 -2.73
N SER A 172 -25.70 -0.36 -2.69
CA SER A 172 -26.70 -1.25 -3.33
C SER A 172 -27.88 -1.62 -2.44
N LYS A 173 -27.92 -1.23 -1.17
CA LYS A 173 -29.03 -1.55 -0.26
C LYS A 173 -30.16 -0.52 -0.24
N GLU A 174 -29.88 0.73 -0.55
CA GLU A 174 -30.93 1.78 -0.53
C GLU A 174 -31.81 1.81 -1.79
N ASN A 175 -31.35 1.29 -2.91
CA ASN A 175 -32.13 1.30 -4.17
C ASN A 175 -33.04 0.08 -4.40
N LYS A 176 -33.27 -0.75 -3.38
CA LYS A 176 -34.20 -1.90 -3.50
C LYS A 176 -35.58 -1.68 -2.88
N ASN A 177 -35.85 -0.50 -2.34
CA ASN A 177 -37.15 -0.16 -1.71
C ASN A 177 -37.80 1.08 -2.35
N GLN A 178 -37.66 1.27 -3.65
CA GLN A 178 -38.53 2.16 -4.43
C GLN A 178 -39.21 1.38 -5.54
#